data_9c97c35797a113398b3afef24007674e
#
_entry.id   9c97c35797a113398b3afef24007674e
#
_cell.length_a   1.000
_cell.length_b   1.000
_cell.length_c   1.000
_cell.angle_alpha   90.00
_cell.angle_beta   90.00
_cell.angle_gamma   90.00
#
_symmetry.space_group_name_H-M   'P 1'
#
loop_
_entity.id
_entity.type
_entity.pdbx_description
1 polymer ?
#
loop_
_entity_poly.entity_id
_entity_poly.type
_entity_poly.pdbx_seq_one_letter_code
_entity_poly.pdbx_strand_id
1 'polypeptide(L)'
;EDEDQLLALTHPAGWQLNQPTQPWAEVTQPLEEMVCIVAAGEVGPVGSSRTRLQLEVEDGLSAAGIIELAWTTGRIVYETEPTPTWTDAKSGESLTEAEIIDRFGQEIEAGLGIRRFHDEGSLIDGTAPLMVPVYCEEDTSFLVRSQDEAQAFVTEDPERTKVEAVEDGFMVTRLKGSLIRVPRRFKLTRFVGAQVPEGFDPKVWGLGAMTESIDRLAAWNLVATIDAFISSGVTPAELLRWVHPTQMANTQGTGIGGMKATRSMYVDALLGETPQADILQEALPNVIAAHTAQSFLGGYGSMVHPVAACATAAVSVEEGFDKIVDPSRQLIAFFR
;
A
#
# COMPACT_ATOMS: atom_id res chain seq x y z
N GLU A 1 42.74 19.92 -12.73
CA GLU A 1 41.73 19.96 -13.78
C GLU A 1 40.45 20.42 -13.14
N ASP A 2 40.01 21.55 -13.64
CA ASP A 2 39.01 22.43 -13.02
C ASP A 2 37.68 21.69 -12.96
N GLU A 3 37.15 21.36 -11.77
CA GLU A 3 35.83 20.74 -11.60
C GLU A 3 34.73 21.56 -12.28
N ASP A 4 34.93 22.86 -12.46
CA ASP A 4 34.02 23.74 -13.18
C ASP A 4 33.96 23.46 -14.70
N GLN A 5 35.00 22.88 -15.27
CA GLN A 5 35.00 22.50 -16.70
C GLN A 5 34.32 21.16 -16.98
N LEU A 6 34.29 20.27 -15.99
CA LEU A 6 33.61 18.97 -16.11
C LEU A 6 32.07 19.10 -16.00
N LEU A 7 31.58 20.17 -15.39
CA LEU A 7 30.16 20.45 -15.20
C LEU A 7 29.53 21.27 -16.33
N ALA A 8 30.33 21.81 -17.24
CA ALA A 8 29.84 22.60 -18.37
C ALA A 8 29.37 21.69 -19.52
N LEU A 9 28.29 20.97 -19.31
CA LEU A 9 27.60 20.25 -20.36
C LEU A 9 26.83 21.25 -21.23
N THR A 10 27.32 21.47 -22.45
CA THR A 10 26.58 22.23 -23.44
C THR A 10 25.67 21.29 -24.24
N HIS A 11 24.38 21.58 -24.24
CA HIS A 11 23.43 20.95 -25.15
C HIS A 11 23.74 21.38 -26.59
N PRO A 12 23.51 20.54 -27.65
CA PRO A 12 23.71 20.88 -29.05
C PRO A 12 23.01 22.16 -29.51
N ALA A 13 21.97 22.59 -28.80
CA ALA A 13 21.26 23.84 -29.00
C ALA A 13 21.86 25.04 -28.22
N GLY A 14 23.06 24.92 -27.63
CA GLY A 14 23.70 25.98 -26.88
C GLY A 14 23.21 26.14 -25.42
N TRP A 15 22.43 25.19 -24.92
CA TRP A 15 21.99 25.21 -23.53
C TRP A 15 23.09 24.74 -22.59
N GLN A 16 23.32 25.50 -21.54
CA GLN A 16 24.19 25.10 -20.42
C GLN A 16 23.32 24.45 -19.35
N LEU A 17 23.43 23.13 -19.20
CA LEU A 17 22.63 22.36 -18.26
C LEU A 17 22.94 22.64 -16.77
N ASN A 18 24.08 23.23 -16.52
CA ASN A 18 24.56 23.58 -15.18
C ASN A 18 24.75 25.08 -14.96
N GLN A 19 24.02 25.89 -15.72
CA GLN A 19 23.97 27.32 -15.32
C GLN A 19 23.52 27.39 -13.86
N PRO A 20 24.21 28.21 -13.05
CA PRO A 20 23.69 28.51 -11.71
C PRO A 20 22.24 28.98 -11.88
N THR A 21 21.35 28.33 -11.18
CA THR A 21 19.94 28.70 -11.15
C THR A 21 19.89 30.20 -10.90
N GLN A 22 19.36 30.92 -11.89
CA GLN A 22 19.10 32.36 -11.66
C GLN A 22 18.24 32.46 -10.42
N PRO A 23 18.46 33.48 -9.58
CA PRO A 23 17.56 33.69 -8.45
C PRO A 23 16.13 33.69 -8.97
N TRP A 24 15.29 32.90 -8.30
CA TRP A 24 13.89 32.85 -8.61
C TRP A 24 13.34 34.27 -8.71
N ALA A 25 12.44 34.52 -9.67
CA ALA A 25 11.75 35.79 -9.70
C ALA A 25 11.09 36.04 -8.34
N GLU A 26 11.03 37.31 -7.93
CA GLU A 26 10.29 37.66 -6.73
C GLU A 26 8.84 37.18 -6.85
N VAL A 27 8.30 36.68 -5.75
CA VAL A 27 6.88 36.29 -5.67
C VAL A 27 6.06 37.54 -5.92
N THR A 28 5.40 37.60 -7.09
CA THR A 28 4.60 38.75 -7.51
C THR A 28 3.11 38.59 -7.20
N GLN A 29 2.68 37.39 -6.79
CA GLN A 29 1.29 37.14 -6.42
C GLN A 29 1.04 37.58 -4.97
N PRO A 30 -0.11 38.24 -4.69
CA PRO A 30 -0.54 38.47 -3.32
C PRO A 30 -0.66 37.14 -2.55
N LEU A 31 -0.31 37.14 -1.25
CA LEU A 31 -0.38 35.95 -0.41
C LEU A 31 -1.78 35.34 -0.37
N GLU A 32 -2.82 36.16 -0.43
CA GLU A 32 -4.23 35.76 -0.47
C GLU A 32 -4.63 35.01 -1.74
N GLU A 33 -3.83 35.10 -2.80
CA GLU A 33 -4.06 34.39 -4.07
C GLU A 33 -3.20 33.13 -4.20
N MET A 34 -2.36 32.84 -3.20
CA MET A 34 -1.48 31.68 -3.22
C MET A 34 -2.23 30.40 -2.83
N VAL A 35 -1.94 29.32 -3.54
CA VAL A 35 -2.39 27.98 -3.15
C VAL A 35 -1.54 27.47 -2.01
N CYS A 36 -2.17 27.09 -0.90
CA CYS A 36 -1.49 26.59 0.28
C CYS A 36 -1.71 25.09 0.47
N ILE A 37 -0.63 24.37 0.77
CA ILE A 37 -0.72 22.99 1.28
C ILE A 37 -0.98 23.08 2.78
N VAL A 38 -2.15 22.60 3.24
CA VAL A 38 -2.56 22.71 4.64
C VAL A 38 -2.19 21.49 5.48
N ALA A 39 -1.99 20.33 4.84
CA ALA A 39 -1.58 19.11 5.51
C ALA A 39 -1.00 18.10 4.52
N ALA A 40 -0.28 17.15 5.08
CA ALA A 40 0.18 15.95 4.40
C ALA A 40 -0.13 14.73 5.26
N GLY A 41 -0.41 13.60 4.61
CA GLY A 41 -0.60 12.31 5.27
C GLY A 41 0.22 11.22 4.58
N GLU A 42 0.64 10.25 5.36
CA GLU A 42 1.54 9.20 4.88
C GLU A 42 1.22 7.82 5.49
N VAL A 43 1.47 6.80 4.71
CA VAL A 43 1.72 5.43 5.18
C VAL A 43 3.05 5.01 4.60
N GLY A 44 4.07 5.07 5.39
CA GLY A 44 5.45 4.87 4.96
C GLY A 44 6.26 3.93 5.87
N PRO A 45 7.56 3.77 5.57
CA PRO A 45 8.44 2.89 6.34
C PRO A 45 8.64 3.31 7.80
N VAL A 46 8.26 4.51 8.13
CA VAL A 46 8.37 5.08 9.48
C VAL A 46 6.99 5.35 10.09
N GLY A 47 5.92 4.84 9.48
CA GLY A 47 4.55 5.02 9.94
C GLY A 47 3.82 6.17 9.26
N SER A 48 3.29 7.11 10.03
CA SER A 48 2.54 8.28 9.59
C SER A 48 3.43 9.49 9.27
N SER A 49 2.81 10.55 8.74
CA SER A 49 3.49 11.83 8.53
C SER A 49 4.03 12.45 9.83
N ARG A 50 3.33 12.23 10.94
CA ARG A 50 3.75 12.73 12.26
C ARG A 50 5.00 12.01 12.76
N THR A 51 5.05 10.69 12.67
CA THR A 51 6.23 9.91 13.08
C THR A 51 7.43 10.19 12.17
N ARG A 52 7.19 10.43 10.87
CA ARG A 52 8.24 10.89 9.96
C ARG A 52 8.80 12.23 10.40
N LEU A 53 7.94 13.22 10.67
CA LEU A 53 8.37 14.56 11.07
C LEU A 53 9.21 14.52 12.34
N GLN A 54 8.85 13.70 13.33
CA GLN A 54 9.62 13.52 14.55
C GLN A 54 11.03 12.98 14.25
N LEU A 55 11.13 11.94 13.43
CA LEU A 55 12.43 11.35 13.06
C LEU A 55 13.31 12.29 12.23
N GLU A 56 12.71 13.13 11.38
CA GLU A 56 13.47 14.07 10.54
C GLU A 56 13.89 15.35 11.27
N VAL A 57 13.12 15.78 12.26
CA VAL A 57 13.34 17.08 12.96
C VAL A 57 13.92 16.88 14.35
N GLU A 58 13.50 15.86 15.09
CA GLU A 58 13.84 15.63 16.50
C GLU A 58 14.91 14.53 16.69
N ASP A 59 15.31 13.87 15.60
CA ASP A 59 16.26 12.74 15.59
C ASP A 59 15.83 11.56 16.49
N GLY A 60 14.52 11.36 16.65
CA GLY A 60 13.95 10.27 17.42
C GLY A 60 12.43 10.34 17.53
N LEU A 61 11.83 9.26 18.01
CA LEU A 61 10.38 9.21 18.26
C LEU A 61 10.06 9.79 19.64
N SER A 62 9.03 10.61 19.68
CA SER A 62 8.41 11.01 20.96
C SER A 62 7.64 9.82 21.58
N ALA A 63 7.30 9.95 22.85
CA ALA A 63 6.41 9.00 23.56
C ALA A 63 5.10 8.75 22.76
N ALA A 64 4.49 9.81 22.23
CA ALA A 64 3.28 9.72 21.44
C ALA A 64 3.51 8.96 20.11
N GLY A 65 4.65 9.16 19.45
CA GLY A 65 5.00 8.43 18.24
C GLY A 65 5.20 6.94 18.48
N ILE A 66 5.82 6.55 19.59
CA ILE A 66 5.98 5.15 19.97
C ILE A 66 4.61 4.51 20.26
N ILE A 67 3.73 5.19 20.99
CA ILE A 67 2.38 4.71 21.30
C ILE A 67 1.54 4.58 20.02
N GLU A 68 1.61 5.56 19.12
CA GLU A 68 0.95 5.50 17.82
C GLU A 68 1.39 4.26 17.02
N LEU A 69 2.68 4.02 16.94
CA LEU A 69 3.23 2.86 16.23
C LEU A 69 2.91 1.54 16.93
N ALA A 70 2.95 1.49 18.26
CA ALA A 70 2.55 0.30 19.01
C ALA A 70 1.09 -0.07 18.74
N TRP A 71 0.22 0.92 18.66
CA TRP A 71 -1.20 0.74 18.38
C TRP A 71 -1.44 0.35 16.91
N THR A 72 -0.90 1.10 15.97
CA THR A 72 -1.13 0.87 14.54
C THR A 72 -0.50 -0.42 14.02
N THR A 73 0.48 -0.96 14.74
CA THR A 73 1.12 -2.25 14.45
C THR A 73 0.59 -3.41 15.30
N GLY A 74 -0.52 -3.20 16.03
CA GLY A 74 -1.24 -4.25 16.75
C GLY A 74 -0.52 -4.82 17.99
N ARG A 75 0.43 -4.08 18.56
CA ARG A 75 1.10 -4.47 19.81
C ARG A 75 0.25 -4.15 21.01
N ILE A 76 -0.53 -3.06 20.93
CA ILE A 76 -1.47 -2.62 21.97
C ILE A 76 -2.84 -2.36 21.36
N VAL A 77 -3.86 -2.46 22.20
CA VAL A 77 -5.25 -2.15 21.87
C VAL A 77 -5.75 -1.07 22.82
N TYR A 78 -6.52 -0.12 22.30
CA TYR A 78 -7.19 0.89 23.12
C TYR A 78 -8.60 0.44 23.44
N GLU A 79 -8.88 0.22 24.71
CA GLU A 79 -10.20 -0.12 25.22
C GLU A 79 -10.85 1.13 25.79
N THR A 80 -12.10 1.38 25.41
CA THR A 80 -12.84 2.58 25.84
C THR A 80 -13.72 2.32 27.05
N GLU A 81 -14.12 1.06 27.30
CA GLU A 81 -15.00 0.66 28.39
C GLU A 81 -14.38 -0.46 29.22
N PRO A 82 -14.60 -0.54 30.54
CA PRO A 82 -15.36 0.42 31.36
C PRO A 82 -14.60 1.72 31.68
N THR A 83 -13.31 1.72 31.49
CA THR A 83 -12.43 2.89 31.67
C THR A 83 -11.39 2.89 30.52
N PRO A 84 -11.19 4.05 29.87
CA PRO A 84 -10.19 4.16 28.80
C PRO A 84 -8.81 3.68 29.25
N THR A 85 -8.28 2.67 28.59
CA THR A 85 -6.97 2.10 28.94
C THR A 85 -6.30 1.47 27.71
N TRP A 86 -4.98 1.41 27.77
CA TRP A 86 -4.19 0.62 26.83
C TRP A 86 -4.00 -0.80 27.37
N THR A 87 -4.14 -1.80 26.53
CA THR A 87 -3.87 -3.20 26.85
C THR A 87 -2.87 -3.80 25.87
N ASP A 88 -2.00 -4.65 26.38
CA ASP A 88 -1.10 -5.46 25.54
C ASP A 88 -1.94 -6.46 24.73
N ALA A 89 -1.80 -6.43 23.42
CA ALA A 89 -2.60 -7.25 22.50
C ALA A 89 -2.40 -8.77 22.69
N LYS A 90 -1.26 -9.20 23.24
CA LYS A 90 -0.95 -10.61 23.45
C LYS A 90 -1.35 -11.11 24.85
N SER A 91 -1.04 -10.34 25.89
CA SER A 91 -1.28 -10.75 27.28
C SER A 91 -2.62 -10.27 27.82
N GLY A 92 -3.23 -9.22 27.24
CA GLY A 92 -4.43 -8.56 27.78
C GLY A 92 -4.16 -7.73 29.05
N GLU A 93 -2.90 -7.50 29.38
CA GLU A 93 -2.49 -6.71 30.55
C GLU A 93 -2.71 -5.22 30.27
N SER A 94 -3.29 -4.49 31.23
CA SER A 94 -3.40 -3.03 31.15
C SER A 94 -2.03 -2.39 31.27
N LEU A 95 -1.73 -1.43 30.41
CA LEU A 95 -0.45 -0.74 30.34
C LEU A 95 -0.61 0.77 30.49
N THR A 96 0.29 1.36 31.23
CA THR A 96 0.52 2.81 31.21
C THR A 96 1.35 3.20 29.99
N GLU A 97 1.32 4.47 29.62
CA GLU A 97 2.14 4.98 28.51
C GLU A 97 3.65 4.74 28.72
N ALA A 98 4.12 4.86 29.97
CA ALA A 98 5.51 4.59 30.30
C ALA A 98 5.89 3.11 30.10
N GLU A 99 5.00 2.20 30.47
CA GLU A 99 5.22 0.76 30.26
C GLU A 99 5.18 0.37 28.80
N ILE A 100 4.36 1.04 27.97
CA ILE A 100 4.33 0.85 26.52
C ILE A 100 5.67 1.24 25.91
N ILE A 101 6.21 2.41 26.29
CA ILE A 101 7.48 2.90 25.78
C ILE A 101 8.63 1.98 26.19
N ASP A 102 8.68 1.58 27.45
CA ASP A 102 9.73 0.68 27.96
C ASP A 102 9.68 -0.70 27.28
N ARG A 103 8.47 -1.24 27.07
CA ARG A 103 8.27 -2.58 26.52
C ARG A 103 8.50 -2.64 25.00
N PHE A 104 8.03 -1.66 24.25
CA PHE A 104 7.98 -1.73 22.78
C PHE A 104 8.88 -0.71 22.04
N GLY A 105 9.36 0.34 22.73
CA GLY A 105 10.05 1.45 22.06
C GLY A 105 11.24 1.00 21.24
N GLN A 106 12.15 0.23 21.83
CA GLN A 106 13.35 -0.23 21.13
C GLN A 106 13.04 -1.14 19.93
N GLU A 107 12.05 -2.04 20.07
CA GLU A 107 11.64 -2.93 18.99
C GLU A 107 11.00 -2.14 17.83
N ILE A 108 10.16 -1.16 18.17
CA ILE A 108 9.51 -0.28 17.19
C ILE A 108 10.56 0.48 16.41
N GLU A 109 11.48 1.18 17.07
CA GLU A 109 12.54 1.96 16.42
C GLU A 109 13.41 1.10 15.50
N ALA A 110 13.78 -0.10 15.95
CA ALA A 110 14.54 -1.05 15.14
C ALA A 110 13.78 -1.56 13.90
N GLY A 111 12.45 -1.52 13.96
CA GLY A 111 11.54 -1.94 12.88
C GLY A 111 11.25 -0.86 11.84
N LEU A 112 11.81 0.35 11.98
CA LEU A 112 11.53 1.47 11.08
C LEU A 112 12.56 1.64 9.96
N GLY A 113 12.16 2.36 8.92
CA GLY A 113 13.05 2.81 7.85
C GLY A 113 13.59 1.70 6.97
N ILE A 114 14.82 1.87 6.52
CA ILE A 114 15.53 0.90 5.69
C ILE A 114 16.13 -0.19 6.58
N ARG A 115 15.72 -1.42 6.33
CA ARG A 115 16.14 -2.56 7.15
C ARG A 115 16.34 -3.82 6.31
N ARG A 116 16.93 -4.83 6.92
CA ARG A 116 16.99 -6.15 6.34
C ARG A 116 15.66 -6.87 6.60
N PHE A 117 15.08 -7.42 5.54
CA PHE A 117 13.90 -8.28 5.66
C PHE A 117 14.31 -9.68 6.07
N HIS A 118 13.57 -10.27 6.97
CA HIS A 118 13.60 -11.69 7.26
C HIS A 118 12.46 -12.36 6.51
N ASP A 119 12.62 -13.64 6.20
CA ASP A 119 11.61 -14.40 5.44
C ASP A 119 10.28 -14.54 6.20
N GLU A 120 10.31 -14.42 7.53
CA GLU A 120 9.12 -14.45 8.39
C GLU A 120 8.65 -13.02 8.70
N GLY A 121 7.35 -12.76 8.54
CA GLY A 121 6.73 -11.48 8.90
C GLY A 121 6.89 -10.35 7.88
N SER A 122 7.54 -10.57 6.76
CA SER A 122 7.64 -9.59 5.68
C SER A 122 6.37 -9.59 4.82
N LEU A 123 6.03 -8.44 4.22
CA LEU A 123 4.96 -8.34 3.22
C LEU A 123 5.20 -9.25 2.00
N ILE A 124 6.43 -9.72 1.83
CA ILE A 124 6.86 -10.64 0.80
C ILE A 124 7.39 -11.88 1.52
N ASP A 125 6.60 -12.93 1.58
CA ASP A 125 7.06 -14.24 2.04
C ASP A 125 7.87 -14.89 0.92
N GLY A 126 9.20 -14.77 1.00
CA GLY A 126 10.11 -15.43 0.05
C GLY A 126 10.21 -16.95 0.23
N THR A 127 9.60 -17.49 1.30
CA THR A 127 9.60 -18.95 1.57
C THR A 127 8.30 -19.60 1.11
N ALA A 128 7.21 -18.83 0.96
CA ALA A 128 5.94 -19.36 0.49
C ALA A 128 6.08 -19.95 -0.91
N PRO A 129 5.72 -21.22 -1.12
CA PRO A 129 5.78 -21.81 -2.43
C PRO A 129 4.72 -21.18 -3.34
N LEU A 130 5.16 -20.61 -4.46
CA LEU A 130 4.26 -20.24 -5.54
C LEU A 130 3.92 -21.51 -6.33
N MET A 131 2.67 -21.87 -6.40
CA MET A 131 2.20 -22.99 -7.24
C MET A 131 2.21 -22.55 -8.70
N VAL A 132 3.16 -23.07 -9.47
CA VAL A 132 3.34 -22.74 -10.89
C VAL A 132 2.74 -23.83 -11.75
N PRO A 133 1.87 -23.51 -12.72
CA PRO A 133 1.39 -24.50 -13.68
C PRO A 133 2.52 -24.94 -14.63
N VAL A 134 2.69 -26.23 -14.79
CA VAL A 134 3.63 -26.84 -15.71
C VAL A 134 2.89 -27.84 -16.59
N TYR A 135 3.09 -27.75 -17.89
CA TYR A 135 2.54 -28.72 -18.82
C TYR A 135 3.44 -29.95 -18.92
N CYS A 136 2.85 -31.13 -18.84
CA CYS A 136 3.55 -32.39 -19.05
C CYS A 136 3.89 -32.54 -20.53
N GLU A 137 5.16 -32.55 -20.89
CA GLU A 137 5.61 -32.83 -22.26
C GLU A 137 5.53 -34.31 -22.61
N GLU A 138 5.53 -35.19 -21.58
CA GLU A 138 5.41 -36.63 -21.63
C GLU A 138 4.45 -37.11 -20.54
N ASP A 139 4.03 -38.36 -20.62
CA ASP A 139 3.22 -38.98 -19.56
C ASP A 139 4.03 -39.03 -18.27
N THR A 140 3.47 -38.46 -17.20
CA THR A 140 4.17 -38.34 -15.92
C THR A 140 3.40 -39.10 -14.85
N SER A 141 4.04 -40.07 -14.22
CA SER A 141 3.43 -40.89 -13.16
C SER A 141 4.07 -40.59 -11.80
N PHE A 142 3.21 -40.51 -10.77
CA PHE A 142 3.60 -40.30 -9.38
C PHE A 142 2.67 -41.06 -8.43
N LEU A 143 3.17 -41.37 -7.23
CA LEU A 143 2.43 -42.07 -6.21
C LEU A 143 1.74 -41.11 -5.26
N VAL A 144 0.46 -41.35 -5.00
CA VAL A 144 -0.32 -40.70 -3.92
C VAL A 144 -0.79 -41.75 -2.92
N ARG A 145 -0.94 -41.36 -1.66
CA ARG A 145 -1.20 -42.33 -0.59
C ARG A 145 -2.67 -42.58 -0.33
N SER A 146 -3.53 -41.63 -0.66
CA SER A 146 -4.97 -41.76 -0.41
C SER A 146 -5.78 -41.79 -1.71
N GLN A 147 -6.93 -42.46 -1.66
CA GLN A 147 -7.88 -42.52 -2.77
C GLN A 147 -8.47 -41.13 -3.06
N ASP A 148 -8.68 -40.31 -2.02
CA ASP A 148 -9.26 -38.98 -2.17
C ASP A 148 -8.29 -38.04 -2.92
N GLU A 149 -6.97 -38.14 -2.61
CA GLU A 149 -5.95 -37.41 -3.37
C GLU A 149 -5.90 -37.84 -4.84
N ALA A 150 -5.96 -39.15 -5.11
CA ALA A 150 -5.97 -39.66 -6.47
C ALA A 150 -7.22 -39.18 -7.23
N GLN A 151 -8.38 -39.21 -6.56
CA GLN A 151 -9.62 -38.76 -7.14
C GLN A 151 -9.64 -37.24 -7.41
N ALA A 152 -8.96 -36.44 -6.62
CA ALA A 152 -8.83 -35.00 -6.86
C ALA A 152 -8.15 -34.74 -8.21
N PHE A 153 -7.09 -35.48 -8.54
CA PHE A 153 -6.44 -35.37 -9.86
C PHE A 153 -7.34 -35.81 -11.02
N VAL A 154 -8.17 -36.83 -10.83
CA VAL A 154 -9.15 -37.23 -11.84
C VAL A 154 -10.21 -36.15 -12.01
N THR A 155 -10.66 -35.53 -10.93
CA THR A 155 -11.68 -34.48 -10.98
C THR A 155 -11.13 -33.22 -11.68
N GLU A 156 -9.84 -32.89 -11.49
CA GLU A 156 -9.21 -31.75 -12.13
C GLU A 156 -9.08 -31.88 -13.66
N ASP A 157 -8.71 -33.07 -14.15
CA ASP A 157 -8.58 -33.34 -15.59
C ASP A 157 -8.93 -34.82 -15.87
N PRO A 158 -10.20 -35.14 -16.00
CA PRO A 158 -10.67 -36.54 -16.16
C PRO A 158 -10.21 -37.17 -17.47
N GLU A 159 -9.99 -36.36 -18.51
CA GLU A 159 -9.61 -36.89 -19.84
C GLU A 159 -8.12 -37.29 -19.90
N ARG A 160 -7.29 -36.66 -19.06
CA ARG A 160 -5.83 -36.83 -19.08
C ARG A 160 -5.27 -37.42 -17.81
N THR A 161 -6.09 -37.99 -16.94
CA THR A 161 -5.65 -38.61 -15.69
C THR A 161 -6.02 -40.08 -15.66
N LYS A 162 -5.05 -40.94 -15.41
CA LYS A 162 -5.27 -42.35 -15.11
C LYS A 162 -4.84 -42.64 -13.69
N VAL A 163 -5.60 -43.47 -13.00
CA VAL A 163 -5.32 -43.88 -11.63
C VAL A 163 -5.33 -45.41 -11.56
N GLU A 164 -4.28 -45.98 -11.02
CA GLU A 164 -4.13 -47.41 -10.78
C GLU A 164 -3.80 -47.64 -9.29
N ALA A 165 -4.53 -48.57 -8.66
CA ALA A 165 -4.20 -48.98 -7.30
C ALA A 165 -2.92 -49.84 -7.31
N VAL A 166 -1.98 -49.52 -6.44
CA VAL A 166 -0.71 -50.23 -6.25
C VAL A 166 -0.53 -50.58 -4.76
N GLU A 167 0.45 -51.41 -4.45
CA GLU A 167 0.63 -51.94 -3.10
C GLU A 167 0.79 -50.84 -2.03
N ASP A 168 1.43 -49.71 -2.36
CA ASP A 168 1.72 -48.62 -1.45
C ASP A 168 0.78 -47.38 -1.62
N GLY A 169 -0.31 -47.51 -2.37
CA GLY A 169 -1.23 -46.39 -2.63
C GLY A 169 -1.86 -46.40 -4.02
N PHE A 170 -1.85 -45.23 -4.65
CA PHE A 170 -2.42 -45.02 -5.99
C PHE A 170 -1.39 -44.40 -6.91
N MET A 171 -1.11 -45.07 -8.04
CA MET A 171 -0.31 -44.47 -9.11
C MET A 171 -1.19 -43.58 -9.97
N VAL A 172 -0.90 -42.30 -9.95
CA VAL A 172 -1.56 -41.29 -10.78
C VAL A 172 -0.67 -41.03 -11.98
N THR A 173 -1.21 -41.20 -13.19
CA THR A 173 -0.51 -40.86 -14.43
C THR A 173 -1.22 -39.71 -15.10
N ARG A 174 -0.53 -38.59 -15.23
CA ARG A 174 -0.96 -37.42 -16.01
C ARG A 174 -0.41 -37.57 -17.43
N LEU A 175 -1.32 -37.63 -18.38
CA LEU A 175 -0.94 -37.79 -19.80
C LEU A 175 -0.30 -36.52 -20.36
N LYS A 176 0.45 -36.66 -21.43
CA LYS A 176 1.02 -35.55 -22.18
C LYS A 176 -0.01 -34.45 -22.44
N GLY A 177 0.37 -33.21 -22.22
CA GLY A 177 -0.48 -32.02 -22.32
C GLY A 177 -1.35 -31.74 -21.09
N SER A 178 -1.27 -32.57 -20.05
CA SER A 178 -1.89 -32.25 -18.76
C SER A 178 -1.17 -31.08 -18.08
N LEU A 179 -1.95 -30.31 -17.33
CA LEU A 179 -1.43 -29.29 -16.42
C LEU A 179 -1.22 -29.90 -15.04
N ILE A 180 -0.03 -29.77 -14.48
CA ILE A 180 0.26 -30.06 -13.06
C ILE A 180 0.73 -28.80 -12.37
N ARG A 181 0.45 -28.68 -11.07
CA ARG A 181 0.91 -27.55 -10.27
C ARG A 181 2.11 -27.96 -9.43
N VAL A 182 3.23 -27.29 -9.66
CA VAL A 182 4.51 -27.58 -8.98
C VAL A 182 4.86 -26.43 -8.05
N PRO A 183 5.17 -26.71 -6.77
CA PRO A 183 5.62 -25.67 -5.87
C PRO A 183 6.98 -25.14 -6.30
N ARG A 184 7.05 -23.85 -6.57
CA ARG A 184 8.29 -23.16 -6.92
C ARG A 184 8.59 -22.12 -5.86
N ARG A 185 9.71 -22.21 -5.19
CA ARG A 185 10.16 -21.19 -4.25
C ARG A 185 10.73 -20.00 -5.01
N PHE A 186 10.26 -18.82 -4.65
CA PHE A 186 10.80 -17.58 -5.13
C PHE A 186 11.88 -17.09 -4.16
N LYS A 187 13.09 -16.84 -4.66
CA LYS A 187 14.15 -16.24 -3.85
C LYS A 187 14.22 -14.76 -4.15
N LEU A 188 14.08 -13.93 -3.12
CA LEU A 188 14.40 -12.52 -3.23
C LEU A 188 15.88 -12.37 -3.54
N THR A 189 16.23 -11.53 -4.49
CA THR A 189 17.61 -11.22 -4.84
C THR A 189 18.20 -10.11 -3.97
N ARG A 190 17.34 -9.37 -3.26
CA ARG A 190 17.72 -8.28 -2.35
C ARG A 190 16.87 -8.38 -1.09
N PHE A 191 17.53 -8.26 0.06
CA PHE A 191 16.93 -8.39 1.39
C PHE A 191 17.00 -7.10 2.20
N VAL A 192 17.31 -5.96 1.57
CA VAL A 192 17.38 -4.65 2.21
C VAL A 192 16.46 -3.70 1.47
N GLY A 193 15.65 -3.00 2.20
CA GLY A 193 14.72 -2.02 1.67
C GLY A 193 13.92 -1.34 2.77
N ALA A 194 12.95 -0.54 2.37
CA ALA A 194 12.02 0.13 3.25
C ALA A 194 10.61 -0.44 3.02
N GLN A 195 9.94 -0.83 4.08
CA GLN A 195 8.55 -1.31 4.07
C GLN A 195 7.78 -0.66 5.22
N VAL A 196 6.48 -0.58 5.07
CA VAL A 196 5.58 -0.23 6.18
C VAL A 196 5.92 -1.11 7.39
N PRO A 197 5.89 -0.58 8.63
CA PRO A 197 6.21 -1.33 9.83
C PRO A 197 5.42 -2.64 9.92
N GLU A 198 6.08 -3.69 10.42
CA GLU A 198 5.45 -5.00 10.56
C GLU A 198 4.26 -4.94 11.50
N GLY A 199 3.19 -5.65 11.14
CA GLY A 199 1.93 -5.64 11.89
C GLY A 199 1.03 -4.44 11.63
N PHE A 200 1.42 -3.49 10.76
CA PHE A 200 0.57 -2.34 10.43
C PHE A 200 -0.82 -2.77 9.95
N ASP A 201 -1.85 -2.36 10.70
CA ASP A 201 -3.24 -2.72 10.41
C ASP A 201 -4.09 -1.47 10.11
N PRO A 202 -4.56 -1.30 8.86
CA PRO A 202 -5.47 -0.21 8.51
C PRO A 202 -6.79 -0.20 9.29
N LYS A 203 -7.21 -1.31 9.90
CA LYS A 203 -8.46 -1.41 10.65
C LYS A 203 -8.51 -0.47 11.84
N VAL A 204 -7.38 -0.27 12.51
CA VAL A 204 -7.30 0.63 13.69
C VAL A 204 -7.58 2.08 13.35
N TRP A 205 -7.45 2.46 12.08
CA TRP A 205 -7.77 3.79 11.56
C TRP A 205 -9.27 4.00 11.27
N GLY A 206 -10.13 3.14 11.78
CA GLY A 206 -11.58 3.23 11.61
C GLY A 206 -12.12 2.65 10.30
N LEU A 207 -11.28 2.02 9.48
CA LEU A 207 -11.72 1.42 8.21
C LEU A 207 -12.43 0.08 8.36
N GLY A 208 -12.27 -0.59 9.52
CA GLY A 208 -12.99 -1.81 9.86
C GLY A 208 -12.92 -2.90 8.79
N ALA A 209 -14.06 -3.57 8.57
CA ALA A 209 -14.17 -4.67 7.60
C ALA A 209 -13.96 -4.26 6.14
N MET A 210 -14.05 -2.97 5.79
CA MET A 210 -13.83 -2.49 4.43
C MET A 210 -12.42 -2.86 3.92
N THR A 211 -11.43 -2.92 4.80
CA THR A 211 -10.06 -3.30 4.46
C THR A 211 -9.91 -4.71 3.91
N GLU A 212 -10.88 -5.57 4.14
CA GLU A 212 -10.88 -6.95 3.65
C GLU A 212 -11.38 -7.06 2.20
N SER A 213 -12.22 -6.12 1.77
CA SER A 213 -12.86 -6.11 0.45
C SER A 213 -12.13 -5.24 -0.59
N ILE A 214 -11.33 -4.28 -0.15
CA ILE A 214 -10.61 -3.36 -1.04
C ILE A 214 -9.14 -3.79 -1.27
N ASP A 215 -8.53 -3.28 -2.33
CA ASP A 215 -7.09 -3.48 -2.53
C ASP A 215 -6.28 -2.82 -1.40
N ARG A 216 -5.18 -3.45 -1.03
CA ARG A 216 -4.28 -2.94 0.02
C ARG A 216 -3.80 -1.52 -0.26
N LEU A 217 -3.55 -1.17 -1.52
CA LEU A 217 -3.14 0.19 -1.88
C LEU A 217 -4.26 1.20 -1.61
N ALA A 218 -5.52 0.83 -1.87
CA ALA A 218 -6.68 1.64 -1.54
C ALA A 218 -6.81 1.85 -0.02
N ALA A 219 -6.64 0.79 0.77
CA ALA A 219 -6.65 0.88 2.24
C ALA A 219 -5.55 1.82 2.77
N TRP A 220 -4.33 1.71 2.25
CA TRP A 220 -3.24 2.62 2.63
C TRP A 220 -3.48 4.06 2.19
N ASN A 221 -4.10 4.27 1.03
CA ASN A 221 -4.49 5.60 0.58
C ASN A 221 -5.53 6.24 1.51
N LEU A 222 -6.51 5.46 1.97
CA LEU A 222 -7.49 5.94 2.96
C LEU A 222 -6.83 6.30 4.28
N VAL A 223 -5.92 5.47 4.79
CA VAL A 223 -5.15 5.77 6.02
C VAL A 223 -4.34 7.06 5.84
N ALA A 224 -3.61 7.23 4.73
CA ALA A 224 -2.87 8.45 4.47
C ALA A 224 -3.79 9.68 4.38
N THR A 225 -5.01 9.52 3.84
CA THR A 225 -6.02 10.59 3.83
C THR A 225 -6.50 10.93 5.24
N ILE A 226 -6.74 9.93 6.09
CA ILE A 226 -7.10 10.15 7.51
C ILE A 226 -5.95 10.87 8.22
N ASP A 227 -4.72 10.43 8.00
CA ASP A 227 -3.52 11.06 8.56
C ASP A 227 -3.40 12.54 8.15
N ALA A 228 -3.69 12.86 6.89
CA ALA A 228 -3.74 14.25 6.43
C ALA A 228 -4.82 15.07 7.13
N PHE A 229 -6.02 14.52 7.33
CA PHE A 229 -7.08 15.19 8.10
C PHE A 229 -6.66 15.43 9.55
N ILE A 230 -6.08 14.43 10.20
CA ILE A 230 -5.56 14.58 11.58
C ILE A 230 -4.49 15.68 11.63
N SER A 231 -3.55 15.68 10.67
CA SER A 231 -2.47 16.66 10.59
C SER A 231 -2.97 18.08 10.28
N SER A 232 -4.08 18.23 9.54
CA SER A 232 -4.71 19.52 9.26
C SER A 232 -5.44 20.11 10.47
N GLY A 233 -5.83 19.28 11.43
CA GLY A 233 -6.72 19.67 12.54
C GLY A 233 -8.18 19.90 12.11
N VAL A 234 -8.55 19.56 10.86
CA VAL A 234 -9.91 19.72 10.32
C VAL A 234 -10.50 18.35 10.03
N THR A 235 -11.68 18.08 10.52
CA THR A 235 -12.39 16.84 10.20
C THR A 235 -13.15 16.95 8.86
N PRO A 236 -13.42 15.82 8.17
CA PRO A 236 -14.27 15.84 6.97
C PRO A 236 -15.63 16.49 7.21
N ALA A 237 -16.22 16.27 8.37
CA ALA A 237 -17.52 16.85 8.74
C ALA A 237 -17.45 18.39 8.89
N GLU A 238 -16.36 18.90 9.44
CA GLU A 238 -16.13 20.36 9.53
C GLU A 238 -15.88 20.95 8.15
N LEU A 239 -15.06 20.30 7.32
CA LEU A 239 -14.82 20.74 5.94
C LEU A 239 -16.14 20.87 5.16
N LEU A 240 -17.01 19.88 5.24
CA LEU A 240 -18.31 19.84 4.57
C LEU A 240 -19.31 20.90 5.06
N ARG A 241 -19.09 21.52 6.22
CA ARG A 241 -19.88 22.67 6.68
C ARG A 241 -19.56 23.95 5.91
N TRP A 242 -18.33 24.09 5.44
CA TRP A 242 -17.82 25.31 4.82
C TRP A 242 -17.70 25.18 3.31
N VAL A 243 -17.48 23.96 2.80
CA VAL A 243 -17.23 23.69 1.40
C VAL A 243 -18.25 22.67 0.89
N HIS A 244 -19.01 23.04 -0.12
CA HIS A 244 -19.93 22.10 -0.74
C HIS A 244 -19.16 21.02 -1.50
N PRO A 245 -19.61 19.74 -1.51
CA PRO A 245 -18.91 18.65 -2.21
C PRO A 245 -18.58 18.93 -3.67
N THR A 246 -19.41 19.72 -4.39
CA THR A 246 -19.13 20.12 -5.78
C THR A 246 -17.91 21.04 -5.92
N GLN A 247 -17.48 21.66 -4.83
CA GLN A 247 -16.31 22.54 -4.79
C GLN A 247 -15.04 21.83 -4.28
N MET A 248 -15.10 20.52 -4.11
CA MET A 248 -13.95 19.70 -3.75
C MET A 248 -13.48 18.91 -4.96
N ALA A 249 -12.17 18.88 -5.17
CA ALA A 249 -11.55 18.06 -6.20
C ALA A 249 -10.69 16.96 -5.55
N ASN A 250 -10.75 15.77 -6.11
CA ASN A 250 -9.85 14.69 -5.79
C ASN A 250 -8.96 14.42 -7.01
N THR A 251 -7.66 14.69 -6.87
CA THR A 251 -6.66 14.51 -7.93
C THR A 251 -5.64 13.41 -7.57
N GLN A 252 -6.05 12.47 -6.72
CA GLN A 252 -5.19 11.36 -6.30
C GLN A 252 -4.96 10.40 -7.47
N GLY A 253 -3.69 10.15 -7.78
CA GLY A 253 -3.25 9.25 -8.85
C GLY A 253 -2.44 8.06 -8.34
N THR A 254 -2.28 7.06 -9.19
CA THR A 254 -1.38 5.93 -8.96
C THR A 254 -0.74 5.49 -10.27
N GLY A 255 0.55 5.12 -10.24
CA GLY A 255 1.26 4.67 -11.43
C GLY A 255 0.91 3.25 -11.88
N ILE A 256 0.38 2.40 -11.00
CA ILE A 256 0.20 0.97 -11.27
C ILE A 256 -1.22 0.47 -10.96
N GLY A 257 -1.89 1.04 -9.94
CA GLY A 257 -3.20 0.58 -9.50
C GLY A 257 -3.14 -0.55 -8.46
N GLY A 258 -4.24 -1.27 -8.30
CA GLY A 258 -4.42 -2.35 -7.33
C GLY A 258 -3.67 -3.62 -7.72
N MET A 259 -2.44 -3.77 -7.27
CA MET A 259 -1.57 -4.91 -7.62
C MET A 259 -2.03 -6.22 -6.97
N LYS A 260 -2.56 -6.15 -5.74
CA LYS A 260 -3.13 -7.34 -5.07
C LYS A 260 -4.34 -7.85 -5.83
N ALA A 261 -5.24 -6.94 -6.21
CA ALA A 261 -6.43 -7.26 -6.99
C ALA A 261 -6.06 -7.80 -8.38
N THR A 262 -5.11 -7.16 -9.07
CA THR A 262 -4.62 -7.64 -10.37
C THR A 262 -4.03 -9.04 -10.27
N ARG A 263 -3.21 -9.30 -9.24
CA ARG A 263 -2.67 -10.65 -8.99
C ARG A 263 -3.80 -11.66 -8.76
N SER A 264 -4.75 -11.34 -7.89
CA SER A 264 -5.88 -12.24 -7.59
C SER A 264 -6.70 -12.54 -8.83
N MET A 265 -6.95 -11.55 -9.67
CA MET A 265 -7.72 -11.72 -10.89
C MET A 265 -7.03 -12.64 -11.91
N TYR A 266 -5.72 -12.54 -12.08
CA TYR A 266 -5.01 -13.28 -13.11
C TYR A 266 -4.26 -14.52 -12.59
N VAL A 267 -3.55 -14.40 -11.48
CA VAL A 267 -2.68 -15.48 -10.98
C VAL A 267 -3.47 -16.45 -10.11
N ASP A 268 -4.20 -15.93 -9.12
CA ASP A 268 -4.92 -16.79 -8.17
C ASP A 268 -6.05 -17.55 -8.87
N ALA A 269 -6.72 -16.92 -9.85
CA ALA A 269 -7.70 -17.59 -10.70
C ALA A 269 -7.10 -18.76 -11.52
N LEU A 270 -5.87 -18.58 -12.06
CA LEU A 270 -5.14 -19.65 -12.73
C LEU A 270 -4.74 -20.80 -11.79
N LEU A 271 -4.55 -20.48 -10.50
CA LEU A 271 -4.24 -21.45 -9.46
C LEU A 271 -5.49 -22.13 -8.90
N GLY A 272 -6.69 -21.77 -9.39
CA GLY A 272 -7.97 -22.35 -8.98
C GLY A 272 -8.53 -21.77 -7.69
N GLU A 273 -7.99 -20.65 -7.22
CA GLU A 273 -8.59 -19.88 -6.15
C GLU A 273 -9.77 -19.05 -6.68
N THR A 274 -10.81 -18.90 -5.88
CA THR A 274 -11.97 -18.11 -6.27
C THR A 274 -11.70 -16.64 -6.02
N PRO A 275 -11.68 -15.78 -7.07
CA PRO A 275 -11.53 -14.33 -6.88
C PRO A 275 -12.71 -13.73 -6.11
N GLN A 276 -12.48 -12.64 -5.41
CA GLN A 276 -13.55 -11.87 -4.79
C GLN A 276 -14.49 -11.30 -5.88
N ALA A 277 -15.76 -11.07 -5.53
CA ALA A 277 -16.79 -10.63 -6.49
C ALA A 277 -16.42 -9.29 -7.17
N ASP A 278 -15.82 -8.35 -6.42
CA ASP A 278 -15.51 -7.00 -6.89
C ASP A 278 -14.05 -6.82 -7.34
N ILE A 279 -13.35 -7.92 -7.56
CA ILE A 279 -11.89 -7.91 -7.81
C ILE A 279 -11.50 -7.07 -9.06
N LEU A 280 -12.34 -7.10 -10.10
CA LEU A 280 -12.10 -6.31 -11.31
C LEU A 280 -12.11 -4.81 -11.01
N GLN A 281 -13.08 -4.37 -10.20
CA GLN A 281 -13.18 -2.97 -9.78
C GLN A 281 -11.94 -2.54 -9.01
N GLU A 282 -11.49 -3.34 -8.06
CA GLU A 282 -10.30 -3.05 -7.25
C GLU A 282 -8.98 -3.04 -8.04
N ALA A 283 -8.95 -3.67 -9.21
CA ALA A 283 -7.79 -3.62 -10.11
C ALA A 283 -7.67 -2.29 -10.87
N LEU A 284 -8.76 -1.53 -10.99
CA LEU A 284 -8.77 -0.28 -11.75
C LEU A 284 -8.06 0.86 -10.97
N PRO A 285 -7.13 1.57 -11.58
CA PRO A 285 -6.37 2.63 -10.90
C PRO A 285 -7.24 3.73 -10.29
N ASN A 286 -8.32 4.15 -10.98
CA ASN A 286 -9.21 5.23 -10.53
C ASN A 286 -10.04 4.89 -9.29
N VAL A 287 -10.22 3.61 -8.98
CA VAL A 287 -11.02 3.17 -7.82
C VAL A 287 -10.34 3.56 -6.51
N ILE A 288 -9.02 3.63 -6.49
CA ILE A 288 -8.25 4.09 -5.31
C ILE A 288 -8.65 5.51 -4.90
N ALA A 289 -8.76 6.43 -5.86
CA ALA A 289 -9.24 7.78 -5.61
C ALA A 289 -10.75 7.80 -5.31
N ALA A 290 -11.53 6.91 -5.93
CA ALA A 290 -12.96 6.81 -5.70
C ALA A 290 -13.30 6.42 -4.25
N HIS A 291 -12.53 5.53 -3.63
CA HIS A 291 -12.70 5.18 -2.22
C HIS A 291 -12.55 6.41 -1.31
N THR A 292 -11.59 7.30 -1.58
CA THR A 292 -11.42 8.55 -0.83
C THR A 292 -12.63 9.48 -1.01
N ALA A 293 -13.08 9.67 -2.25
CA ALA A 293 -14.24 10.51 -2.53
C ALA A 293 -15.50 9.99 -1.85
N GLN A 294 -15.71 8.68 -1.90
CA GLN A 294 -16.87 8.03 -1.27
C GLN A 294 -16.82 8.10 0.26
N SER A 295 -15.65 7.90 0.86
CA SER A 295 -15.52 7.80 2.31
C SER A 295 -15.55 9.16 3.02
N PHE A 296 -15.03 10.22 2.39
CA PHE A 296 -14.81 11.51 3.07
C PHE A 296 -15.49 12.70 2.42
N LEU A 297 -15.73 12.66 1.11
CA LEU A 297 -16.15 13.84 0.34
C LEU A 297 -17.61 13.79 -0.12
N GLY A 298 -18.28 12.64 -0.04
CA GLY A 298 -19.65 12.47 -0.48
C GLY A 298 -19.85 12.43 -2.01
N GLY A 299 -18.77 12.44 -2.80
CA GLY A 299 -18.79 12.00 -4.18
C GLY A 299 -19.23 12.95 -5.29
N TYR A 300 -19.47 14.24 -5.04
CA TYR A 300 -19.98 15.19 -6.05
C TYR A 300 -18.94 16.10 -6.69
N GLY A 301 -17.68 16.06 -6.22
CA GLY A 301 -16.61 16.92 -6.73
C GLY A 301 -15.96 16.41 -8.01
N SER A 302 -15.03 17.19 -8.52
CA SER A 302 -14.18 16.76 -9.63
C SER A 302 -13.27 15.62 -9.15
N MET A 303 -13.23 14.52 -9.91
CA MET A 303 -12.28 13.43 -9.68
C MET A 303 -11.43 13.25 -10.93
N VAL A 304 -10.15 13.55 -10.82
CA VAL A 304 -9.14 13.35 -11.86
C VAL A 304 -8.13 12.36 -11.33
N HIS A 305 -7.79 11.39 -12.13
CA HIS A 305 -6.88 10.33 -11.75
C HIS A 305 -5.63 10.33 -12.65
N PRO A 306 -4.59 11.10 -12.29
CA PRO A 306 -3.36 11.12 -13.07
C PRO A 306 -2.63 9.78 -13.03
N VAL A 307 -2.04 9.41 -14.16
CA VAL A 307 -1.15 8.27 -14.28
C VAL A 307 0.09 8.71 -15.05
N ALA A 308 1.18 8.93 -14.35
CA ALA A 308 2.44 9.44 -14.90
C ALA A 308 3.65 8.64 -14.37
N ALA A 309 3.50 7.33 -14.23
CA ALA A 309 4.52 6.45 -13.69
C ALA A 309 5.12 6.98 -12.37
N CYS A 310 6.45 7.15 -12.29
CA CYS A 310 7.11 7.66 -11.09
C CYS A 310 6.78 9.13 -10.76
N ALA A 311 6.30 9.91 -11.73
CA ALA A 311 5.93 11.31 -11.57
C ALA A 311 4.46 11.52 -11.18
N THR A 312 3.67 10.46 -10.97
CA THR A 312 2.23 10.56 -10.71
C THR A 312 1.89 11.50 -9.55
N ALA A 313 2.69 11.46 -8.47
CA ALA A 313 2.46 12.34 -7.32
C ALA A 313 2.63 13.83 -7.69
N ALA A 314 3.67 14.17 -8.46
CA ALA A 314 3.90 15.54 -8.90
C ALA A 314 2.76 16.04 -9.82
N VAL A 315 2.33 15.20 -10.78
CA VAL A 315 1.18 15.53 -11.65
C VAL A 315 -0.11 15.64 -10.84
N SER A 316 -0.31 14.84 -9.80
CA SER A 316 -1.47 14.96 -8.91
C SER A 316 -1.51 16.29 -8.18
N VAL A 317 -0.36 16.80 -7.74
CA VAL A 317 -0.23 18.13 -7.13
C VAL A 317 -0.52 19.24 -8.14
N GLU A 318 0.07 19.14 -9.35
CA GLU A 318 -0.16 20.09 -10.45
C GLU A 318 -1.63 20.17 -10.81
N GLU A 319 -2.30 19.05 -11.04
CA GLU A 319 -3.75 19.00 -11.27
C GLU A 319 -4.56 19.60 -10.14
N GLY A 320 -4.16 19.40 -8.89
CA GLY A 320 -4.79 20.01 -7.73
C GLY A 320 -4.62 21.53 -7.72
N PHE A 321 -3.42 22.01 -8.01
CA PHE A 321 -3.10 23.42 -8.13
C PHE A 321 -3.96 24.07 -9.22
N ASP A 322 -3.98 23.53 -10.43
CA ASP A 322 -4.73 24.06 -11.56
C ASP A 322 -6.23 24.17 -11.26
N LYS A 323 -6.76 23.20 -10.52
CA LYS A 323 -8.18 23.23 -10.12
C LYS A 323 -8.50 24.34 -9.12
N ILE A 324 -7.56 24.74 -8.29
CA ILE A 324 -7.74 25.81 -7.32
C ILE A 324 -7.58 27.18 -7.98
N VAL A 325 -6.61 27.31 -8.90
CA VAL A 325 -6.33 28.59 -9.60
C VAL A 325 -7.33 28.88 -10.71
N ASP A 326 -8.15 27.92 -11.15
CA ASP A 326 -9.18 28.16 -12.15
C ASP A 326 -10.24 29.15 -11.60
N PRO A 327 -10.30 30.37 -12.12
CA PRO A 327 -11.19 31.40 -11.58
C PRO A 327 -12.68 31.09 -11.75
N SER A 328 -13.02 30.09 -12.57
CA SER A 328 -14.39 29.60 -12.73
C SER A 328 -14.80 28.63 -11.62
N ARG A 329 -13.88 28.23 -10.74
CA ARG A 329 -14.08 27.21 -9.71
C ARG A 329 -13.40 27.63 -8.42
N GLN A 330 -14.18 27.76 -7.35
CA GLN A 330 -13.63 27.83 -5.99
C GLN A 330 -13.50 26.37 -5.50
N LEU A 331 -12.30 25.80 -5.57
CA LEU A 331 -12.07 24.38 -5.28
C LEU A 331 -11.04 24.20 -4.16
N ILE A 332 -11.25 23.18 -3.34
CA ILE A 332 -10.22 22.56 -2.49
C ILE A 332 -9.83 21.27 -3.17
N ALA A 333 -8.53 21.01 -3.33
CA ALA A 333 -8.01 19.82 -3.98
C ALA A 333 -7.34 18.89 -2.98
N PHE A 334 -7.61 17.58 -3.14
CA PHE A 334 -6.90 16.48 -2.50
C PHE A 334 -6.01 15.82 -3.53
N PHE A 335 -4.73 15.64 -3.21
CA PHE A 335 -3.75 15.01 -4.08
C PHE A 335 -2.85 14.05 -3.30
N ARG A 336 -2.23 13.13 -4.04
CA ARG A 336 -1.28 12.14 -3.52
C ARG A 336 -0.06 12.03 -4.40
#